data_08ffe7f9a81a9b33e4ecd35fc1cf97f2
#
_entry.id   08ffe7f9a81a9b33e4ecd35fc1cf97f2
#
_cell.length_a   1.000
_cell.length_b   1.000
_cell.length_c   1.000
_cell.angle_alpha   90.00
_cell.angle_beta   90.00
_cell.angle_gamma   90.00
#
_symmetry.space_group_name_H-M   'P 1'
#
loop_
_entity.id
_entity.type
_entity.pdbx_description
1 polymer ?
#
loop_
_entity_poly.entity_id
_entity_poly.type
_entity_poly.pdbx_seq_one_letter_code
_entity_poly.pdbx_strand_id
1 'polypeptide(L)'
;MPIADRMVPRVAAFAVIKDMFEEGRRLKAEFGADNVYDFSLGNPDVPPPDRFRKALRELVASPALNHGYAPVTGHLQVREALARRFRSEHGIEVPPDLILMTVGASGALNDILRALVNPGEELLTPAPYFLGYENYAFLADAGLVAV
;
A
#
# COMPACT_ATOMS: atom_id res chain seq x y z
N MET A 1 3.79 5.16 -27.30
CA MET A 1 4.97 4.48 -26.70
C MET A 1 4.69 2.99 -26.73
N PRO A 2 5.64 2.13 -27.14
CA PRO A 2 5.41 0.69 -27.06
C PRO A 2 5.34 0.26 -25.59
N ILE A 3 4.30 -0.47 -25.24
CA ILE A 3 4.15 -1.15 -23.93
C ILE A 3 4.18 -2.64 -24.16
N ALA A 4 4.53 -3.42 -23.15
CA ALA A 4 4.53 -4.87 -23.24
C ALA A 4 3.09 -5.38 -23.54
N ASP A 5 2.94 -6.32 -24.46
CA ASP A 5 1.64 -6.83 -24.90
C ASP A 5 0.77 -7.33 -23.74
N ARG A 6 1.39 -7.96 -22.74
CA ARG A 6 0.71 -8.42 -21.51
C ARG A 6 0.08 -7.29 -20.70
N MET A 7 0.55 -6.04 -20.86
CA MET A 7 0.04 -4.88 -20.14
C MET A 7 -1.18 -4.24 -20.82
N VAL A 8 -1.38 -4.47 -22.11
CA VAL A 8 -2.48 -3.85 -22.89
C VAL A 8 -3.86 -4.08 -22.24
N PRO A 9 -4.26 -5.31 -21.88
CA PRO A 9 -5.55 -5.53 -21.22
C PRO A 9 -5.62 -4.90 -19.81
N ARG A 10 -4.49 -4.73 -19.13
CA ARG A 10 -4.44 -4.14 -17.79
C ARG A 10 -4.64 -2.64 -17.77
N VAL A 11 -4.22 -1.94 -18.82
CA VAL A 11 -4.42 -0.48 -18.93
C VAL A 11 -5.92 -0.13 -18.83
N ALA A 12 -6.78 -0.91 -19.47
CA ALA A 12 -8.23 -0.70 -19.40
C ALA A 12 -8.80 -0.96 -18.00
N ALA A 13 -8.33 -1.99 -17.31
CA ALA A 13 -8.76 -2.30 -15.93
C ALA A 13 -8.35 -1.20 -14.93
N PHE A 14 -7.15 -0.63 -15.08
CA PHE A 14 -6.72 0.51 -14.27
C PHE A 14 -7.52 1.79 -14.51
N ALA A 15 -8.04 1.98 -15.73
CA ALA A 15 -8.84 3.15 -16.06
C ALA A 15 -10.08 3.27 -15.17
N VAL A 16 -10.73 2.17 -14.80
CA VAL A 16 -11.95 2.17 -13.98
C VAL A 16 -11.77 2.90 -12.65
N ILE A 17 -10.68 2.62 -11.92
CA ILE A 17 -10.41 3.27 -10.62
C ILE A 17 -10.15 4.76 -10.83
N LYS A 18 -9.38 5.10 -11.85
CA LYS A 18 -9.11 6.51 -12.23
C LYS A 18 -10.39 7.24 -12.59
N ASP A 19 -11.22 6.64 -13.45
CA ASP A 19 -12.45 7.25 -13.95
C ASP A 19 -13.45 7.46 -12.80
N MET A 20 -13.58 6.52 -11.86
CA MET A 20 -14.39 6.69 -10.65
C MET A 20 -13.91 7.87 -9.80
N PHE A 21 -12.61 8.01 -9.62
CA PHE A 21 -12.03 9.11 -8.85
C PHE A 21 -12.24 10.47 -9.54
N GLU A 22 -12.07 10.53 -10.87
CA GLU A 22 -12.31 11.74 -11.65
C GLU A 22 -13.79 12.13 -11.64
N GLU A 23 -14.69 11.17 -11.74
CA GLU A 23 -16.13 11.39 -11.66
C GLU A 23 -16.55 11.92 -10.28
N GLY A 24 -16.01 11.35 -9.19
CA GLY A 24 -16.25 11.86 -7.84
C GLY A 24 -15.82 13.32 -7.69
N ARG A 25 -14.67 13.68 -8.27
CA ARG A 25 -14.21 15.09 -8.29
C ARG A 25 -15.14 15.99 -9.10
N ARG A 26 -15.59 15.55 -10.27
CA ARG A 26 -16.51 16.27 -11.13
C ARG A 26 -17.84 16.54 -10.42
N LEU A 27 -18.43 15.50 -9.80
CA LEU A 27 -19.69 15.62 -9.08
C LEU A 27 -19.58 16.58 -7.89
N LYS A 28 -18.48 16.51 -7.12
CA LYS A 28 -18.23 17.46 -6.02
C LYS A 28 -18.11 18.91 -6.49
N ALA A 29 -17.52 19.13 -7.66
CA ALA A 29 -17.42 20.47 -8.25
C ALA A 29 -18.78 21.00 -8.73
N GLU A 30 -19.63 20.12 -9.25
CA GLU A 30 -20.96 20.47 -9.79
C GLU A 30 -22.01 20.67 -8.70
N PHE A 31 -22.07 19.77 -7.71
CA PHE A 31 -23.14 19.73 -6.71
C PHE A 31 -22.71 20.21 -5.32
N GLY A 32 -21.42 20.53 -5.12
CA GLY A 32 -20.84 20.84 -3.81
C GLY A 32 -20.38 19.58 -3.08
N ALA A 33 -19.25 19.69 -2.37
CA ALA A 33 -18.62 18.55 -1.70
C ALA A 33 -19.54 17.89 -0.64
N ASP A 34 -20.33 18.68 0.06
CA ASP A 34 -21.23 18.21 1.13
C ASP A 34 -22.46 17.44 0.61
N ASN A 35 -22.74 17.55 -0.69
CA ASN A 35 -23.88 16.89 -1.33
C ASN A 35 -23.47 15.61 -2.10
N VAL A 36 -22.19 15.23 -2.08
CA VAL A 36 -21.68 14.06 -2.80
C VAL A 36 -21.04 13.08 -1.84
N TYR A 37 -21.67 11.94 -1.69
CA TYR A 37 -21.18 10.81 -0.89
C TYR A 37 -20.31 9.92 -1.77
N ASP A 38 -19.01 10.17 -1.72
CA ASP A 38 -18.01 9.51 -2.58
C ASP A 38 -17.42 8.29 -1.85
N PHE A 39 -17.79 7.10 -2.31
CA PHE A 39 -17.29 5.82 -1.83
C PHE A 39 -16.30 5.17 -2.80
N SER A 40 -15.79 5.91 -3.77
CA SER A 40 -14.88 5.38 -4.78
C SER A 40 -13.50 5.00 -4.22
N LEU A 41 -13.07 5.68 -3.17
CA LEU A 41 -11.75 5.46 -2.56
C LEU A 41 -11.84 5.57 -1.03
N GLY A 42 -11.29 4.59 -0.32
CA GLY A 42 -11.24 4.58 1.15
C GLY A 42 -10.17 5.51 1.71
N ASN A 43 -10.35 6.83 1.57
CA ASN A 43 -9.45 7.80 2.19
C ASN A 43 -9.76 7.98 3.68
N PRO A 44 -8.72 8.09 4.54
CA PRO A 44 -8.92 8.52 5.90
C PRO A 44 -9.48 9.96 5.95
N ASP A 45 -10.53 10.17 6.72
CA ASP A 45 -11.14 11.48 6.98
C ASP A 45 -10.65 12.12 8.27
N VAL A 46 -9.94 11.35 9.11
CA VAL A 46 -9.35 11.81 10.36
C VAL A 46 -7.91 12.28 10.13
N PRO A 47 -7.56 13.51 10.57
CA PRO A 47 -6.19 13.99 10.42
C PRO A 47 -5.21 13.18 11.28
N PRO A 48 -3.93 13.11 10.89
CA PRO A 48 -2.91 12.46 11.71
C PRO A 48 -2.83 13.09 13.10
N PRO A 49 -2.58 12.30 14.16
CA PRO A 49 -2.42 12.81 15.52
C PRO A 49 -1.34 13.88 15.61
N ASP A 50 -1.53 14.86 16.50
CA ASP A 50 -0.56 15.96 16.66
C ASP A 50 0.83 15.47 17.06
N ARG A 51 0.90 14.37 17.83
CA ARG A 51 2.17 13.71 18.17
C ARG A 51 2.95 13.27 16.92
N PHE A 52 2.26 12.74 15.91
CA PHE A 52 2.88 12.35 14.64
C PHE A 52 3.42 13.57 13.90
N ARG A 53 2.62 14.64 13.79
CA ARG A 53 3.01 15.88 13.12
C ARG A 53 4.22 16.54 13.80
N LYS A 54 4.24 16.50 15.15
CA LYS A 54 5.36 17.02 15.94
C LYS A 54 6.63 16.23 15.67
N ALA A 55 6.57 14.90 15.78
CA ALA A 55 7.71 14.02 15.52
C ALA A 55 8.27 14.18 14.09
N LEU A 56 7.41 14.35 13.10
CA LEU A 56 7.83 14.57 11.71
C LEU A 56 8.58 15.90 11.55
N ARG A 57 8.08 17.00 12.16
CA ARG A 57 8.78 18.29 12.14
C ARG A 57 10.14 18.23 12.82
N GLU A 58 10.22 17.58 13.98
CA GLU A 58 11.47 17.40 14.73
C GLU A 58 12.49 16.59 13.91
N LEU A 59 12.03 15.52 13.25
CA LEU A 59 12.87 14.69 12.39
C LEU A 59 13.45 15.51 11.23
N VAL A 60 12.60 16.23 10.50
CA VAL A 60 13.03 17.03 9.34
C VAL A 60 13.96 18.18 9.76
N ALA A 61 13.75 18.78 10.92
CA ALA A 61 14.59 19.84 11.45
C ALA A 61 15.91 19.33 12.07
N SER A 62 16.04 18.02 12.26
CA SER A 62 17.23 17.44 12.89
C SER A 62 18.45 17.56 11.99
N PRO A 63 19.56 18.11 12.48
CA PRO A 63 20.83 18.12 11.74
C PRO A 63 21.43 16.72 11.59
N ALA A 64 20.94 15.73 12.34
CA ALA A 64 21.36 14.34 12.24
C ALA A 64 20.58 13.56 11.16
N LEU A 65 19.63 14.19 10.46
CA LEU A 65 18.90 13.55 9.38
C LEU A 65 19.87 13.21 8.23
N ASN A 66 20.04 11.91 8.02
CA ASN A 66 20.89 11.42 6.94
C ASN A 66 20.03 11.23 5.67
N HIS A 67 20.47 11.84 4.58
CA HIS A 67 19.84 11.73 3.25
C HIS A 67 20.51 10.66 2.36
N GLY A 68 21.39 9.85 2.93
CA GLY A 68 22.02 8.72 2.25
C GLY A 68 21.11 7.53 2.07
N TYR A 69 21.64 6.46 1.50
CA TYR A 69 20.91 5.20 1.38
C TYR A 69 20.54 4.63 2.74
N ALA A 70 19.27 4.23 2.88
CA ALA A 70 18.82 3.44 4.01
C ALA A 70 19.30 1.98 3.87
N PRO A 71 19.45 1.24 4.99
CA PRO A 71 19.66 -0.21 4.92
C PRO A 71 18.52 -0.89 4.14
N VAL A 72 18.84 -1.90 3.34
CA VAL A 72 17.88 -2.60 2.46
C VAL A 72 16.64 -3.10 3.20
N THR A 73 16.83 -3.60 4.43
CA THR A 73 15.72 -4.09 5.27
C THR A 73 15.03 -2.98 6.09
N GLY A 74 15.50 -1.73 5.97
CA GLY A 74 15.07 -0.62 6.81
C GLY A 74 15.93 -0.45 8.07
N HIS A 75 15.84 0.72 8.68
CA HIS A 75 16.62 1.05 9.88
C HIS A 75 16.31 0.11 11.05
N LEU A 76 17.34 -0.43 11.69
CA LEU A 76 17.21 -1.38 12.79
C LEU A 76 16.31 -0.85 13.92
N GLN A 77 16.49 0.42 14.30
CA GLN A 77 15.68 1.06 15.34
C GLN A 77 14.18 1.03 15.06
N VAL A 78 13.78 1.17 13.79
CA VAL A 78 12.37 1.10 13.37
C VAL A 78 11.87 -0.34 13.47
N ARG A 79 12.67 -1.30 12.99
CA ARG A 79 12.34 -2.74 13.04
C ARG A 79 12.22 -3.25 14.48
N GLU A 80 13.10 -2.81 15.39
CA GLU A 80 13.01 -3.09 16.82
C GLU A 80 11.75 -2.47 17.47
N ALA A 81 11.39 -1.23 17.08
CA ALA A 81 10.18 -0.59 17.56
C ALA A 81 8.92 -1.36 17.12
N LEU A 82 8.89 -1.83 15.87
CA LEU A 82 7.81 -2.68 15.34
C LEU A 82 7.76 -4.04 16.05
N ALA A 83 8.89 -4.68 16.28
CA ALA A 83 8.96 -5.95 17.03
C ALA A 83 8.36 -5.80 18.42
N ARG A 84 8.73 -4.74 19.15
CA ARG A 84 8.14 -4.43 20.46
C ARG A 84 6.63 -4.19 20.36
N ARG A 85 6.16 -3.51 19.33
CA ARG A 85 4.75 -3.25 19.12
C ARG A 85 3.96 -4.52 18.84
N PHE A 86 4.43 -5.40 17.95
CA PHE A 86 3.82 -6.70 17.70
C PHE A 86 3.68 -7.53 18.97
N ARG A 87 4.72 -7.54 19.81
CA ARG A 87 4.67 -8.23 21.09
C ARG A 87 3.61 -7.64 22.02
N SER A 88 3.55 -6.30 22.14
CA SER A 88 2.63 -5.63 23.07
C SER A 88 1.16 -5.66 22.63
N GLU A 89 0.88 -5.58 21.32
CA GLU A 89 -0.48 -5.50 20.80
C GLU A 89 -1.07 -6.87 20.46
N HIS A 90 -0.24 -7.80 20.02
CA HIS A 90 -0.70 -9.09 19.48
C HIS A 90 -0.13 -10.31 20.22
N GLY A 91 0.80 -10.12 21.15
CA GLY A 91 1.49 -11.23 21.82
C GLY A 91 2.44 -12.01 20.90
N ILE A 92 2.76 -11.48 19.72
CA ILE A 92 3.59 -12.14 18.71
C ILE A 92 5.03 -11.68 18.86
N GLU A 93 5.95 -12.63 19.06
CA GLU A 93 7.38 -12.34 19.05
C GLU A 93 7.95 -12.49 17.65
N VAL A 94 8.32 -11.34 17.05
CA VAL A 94 9.00 -11.29 15.74
C VAL A 94 10.38 -10.69 15.95
N PRO A 95 11.46 -11.42 15.68
CA PRO A 95 12.80 -10.86 15.70
C PRO A 95 12.92 -9.70 14.70
N PRO A 96 13.62 -8.59 15.03
CA PRO A 96 13.80 -7.47 14.10
C PRO A 96 14.38 -7.85 12.73
N ASP A 97 15.17 -8.93 12.69
CA ASP A 97 15.78 -9.40 11.43
C ASP A 97 14.80 -10.10 10.48
N LEU A 98 13.60 -10.43 10.98
CA LEU A 98 12.50 -10.94 10.16
C LEU A 98 11.51 -9.85 9.75
N ILE A 99 11.83 -8.58 9.98
CA ILE A 99 11.01 -7.45 9.59
C ILE A 99 11.67 -6.72 8.43
N LEU A 100 10.93 -6.60 7.32
CA LEU A 100 11.33 -5.84 6.14
C LEU A 100 10.46 -4.58 6.03
N MET A 101 11.10 -3.42 5.90
CA MET A 101 10.40 -2.16 5.64
C MET A 101 10.20 -1.97 4.14
N THR A 102 8.98 -1.65 3.75
CA THR A 102 8.60 -1.46 2.35
C THR A 102 7.90 -0.12 2.12
N VAL A 103 7.70 0.25 0.86
CA VAL A 103 6.94 1.44 0.47
C VAL A 103 5.44 1.13 0.55
N GLY A 104 4.92 1.14 1.78
CA GLY A 104 3.52 0.83 2.07
C GLY A 104 3.16 -0.64 1.83
N ALA A 105 1.86 -0.95 2.03
CA ALA A 105 1.34 -2.31 1.85
C ALA A 105 1.49 -2.82 0.41
N SER A 106 1.42 -1.93 -0.59
CA SER A 106 1.60 -2.29 -2.00
C SER A 106 3.01 -2.81 -2.29
N GLY A 107 4.03 -2.17 -1.71
CA GLY A 107 5.41 -2.66 -1.79
C GLY A 107 5.54 -4.03 -1.14
N ALA A 108 5.02 -4.18 0.08
CA ALA A 108 5.06 -5.45 0.80
C ALA A 108 4.39 -6.60 0.05
N LEU A 109 3.21 -6.36 -0.53
CA LEU A 109 2.49 -7.36 -1.33
C LEU A 109 3.27 -7.77 -2.59
N ASN A 110 3.84 -6.82 -3.31
CA ASN A 110 4.67 -7.15 -4.46
C ASN A 110 5.90 -7.99 -4.08
N ASP A 111 6.58 -7.60 -3.00
CA ASP A 111 7.77 -8.31 -2.54
C ASP A 111 7.45 -9.74 -2.09
N ILE A 112 6.41 -9.90 -1.25
CA ILE A 112 6.05 -11.21 -0.70
C ILE A 112 5.50 -12.16 -1.76
N LEU A 113 4.67 -11.66 -2.68
CA LEU A 113 4.10 -12.50 -3.74
C LEU A 113 5.19 -12.95 -4.71
N ARG A 114 6.11 -12.07 -5.06
CA ARG A 114 7.27 -12.44 -5.89
C ARG A 114 8.21 -13.44 -5.22
N ALA A 115 8.30 -13.41 -3.88
CA ALA A 115 9.16 -14.32 -3.13
C ALA A 115 8.52 -15.69 -2.89
N LEU A 116 7.19 -15.77 -2.77
CA LEU A 116 6.50 -16.97 -2.30
C LEU A 116 5.67 -17.68 -3.38
N VAL A 117 5.30 -17.00 -4.47
CA VAL A 117 4.36 -17.53 -5.47
C VAL A 117 5.09 -17.85 -6.75
N ASN A 118 4.91 -19.08 -7.24
CA ASN A 118 5.43 -19.50 -8.54
C ASN A 118 4.47 -19.10 -9.67
N PRO A 119 4.97 -18.90 -10.90
CA PRO A 119 4.11 -18.67 -12.06
C PRO A 119 3.05 -19.76 -12.22
N GLY A 120 1.79 -19.35 -12.39
CA GLY A 120 0.65 -20.25 -12.55
C GLY A 120 -0.01 -20.73 -11.25
N GLU A 121 0.54 -20.38 -10.09
CA GLU A 121 -0.15 -20.60 -8.80
C GLU A 121 -1.28 -19.60 -8.60
N GLU A 122 -2.11 -19.82 -7.58
CA GLU A 122 -3.30 -19.01 -7.32
C GLU A 122 -3.25 -18.37 -5.94
N LEU A 123 -3.74 -17.13 -5.88
CA LEU A 123 -3.99 -16.38 -4.65
C LEU A 123 -5.48 -16.44 -4.34
N LEU A 124 -5.82 -16.78 -3.09
CA LEU A 124 -7.20 -16.74 -2.62
C LEU A 124 -7.45 -15.43 -1.87
N THR A 125 -8.58 -14.79 -2.17
CA THR A 125 -9.02 -13.58 -1.45
C THR A 125 -10.51 -13.64 -1.16
N PRO A 126 -10.98 -13.25 0.04
CA PRO A 126 -12.40 -13.12 0.29
C PRO A 126 -12.99 -11.94 -0.50
N ALA A 127 -14.19 -12.13 -1.08
CA ALA A 127 -14.93 -11.06 -1.72
C ALA A 127 -15.87 -10.35 -0.71
N PRO A 128 -16.09 -9.02 -0.83
CA PRO A 128 -15.47 -8.06 -1.78
C PRO A 128 -14.02 -7.73 -1.42
N TYR A 129 -13.16 -7.54 -2.41
CA TYR A 129 -11.73 -7.29 -2.24
C TYR A 129 -11.26 -6.02 -2.96
N PHE A 130 -10.07 -5.55 -2.61
CA PHE A 130 -9.44 -4.43 -3.30
C PHE A 130 -8.94 -4.84 -4.68
N LEU A 131 -9.43 -4.19 -5.73
CA LEU A 131 -9.09 -4.50 -7.13
C LEU A 131 -7.58 -4.52 -7.43
N GLY A 132 -6.78 -3.81 -6.62
CA GLY A 132 -5.34 -3.85 -6.72
C GLY A 132 -4.72 -5.24 -6.56
N TYR A 133 -5.41 -6.17 -5.87
CA TYR A 133 -4.91 -7.55 -5.69
C TYR A 133 -4.78 -8.30 -7.01
N GLU A 134 -5.66 -8.04 -7.98
CA GLU A 134 -5.52 -8.59 -9.34
C GLU A 134 -4.21 -8.19 -10.01
N ASN A 135 -3.77 -6.96 -9.75
CA ASN A 135 -2.52 -6.46 -10.32
C ASN A 135 -1.30 -7.08 -9.65
N TYR A 136 -1.34 -7.27 -8.33
CA TYR A 136 -0.24 -7.94 -7.63
C TYR A 136 -0.13 -9.40 -8.04
N ALA A 137 -1.26 -10.11 -8.17
CA ALA A 137 -1.29 -11.47 -8.69
C ALA A 137 -0.71 -11.53 -10.12
N PHE A 138 -1.19 -10.66 -11.01
CA PHE A 138 -0.69 -10.55 -12.38
C PHE A 138 0.82 -10.27 -12.44
N LEU A 139 1.35 -9.37 -11.60
CA LEU A 139 2.78 -9.07 -11.55
C LEU A 139 3.63 -10.23 -11.02
N ALA A 140 3.03 -11.11 -10.24
CA ALA A 140 3.63 -12.36 -9.77
C ALA A 140 3.45 -13.53 -10.75
N ASP A 141 2.83 -13.28 -11.93
CA ASP A 141 2.45 -14.30 -12.91
C ASP A 141 1.51 -15.38 -12.32
N ALA A 142 0.66 -14.99 -11.37
CA ALA A 142 -0.28 -15.84 -10.63
C ALA A 142 -1.74 -15.52 -10.97
N GLY A 143 -2.65 -16.47 -10.69
CA GLY A 143 -4.09 -16.26 -10.71
C GLY A 143 -4.61 -15.62 -9.42
N LEU A 144 -5.78 -14.95 -9.48
CA LEU A 144 -6.54 -14.52 -8.31
C LEU A 144 -7.88 -15.21 -8.29
N VAL A 145 -8.20 -15.89 -7.19
CA VAL A 145 -9.48 -16.56 -6.96
C VAL A 145 -10.21 -15.89 -5.81
N ALA A 146 -11.40 -15.37 -6.10
CA ALA A 146 -12.28 -14.79 -5.08
C ALA A 146 -13.18 -15.88 -4.47
N VAL A 147 -13.32 -15.87 -3.16
CA VAL A 147 -14.13 -16.80 -2.38
C VAL A 147 -15.10 -16.06 -1.45
#